data_cfeead2416bd235ab24de80519e87d80
#
_entry.id   cfeead2416bd235ab24de80519e87d80
#
_cell.length_a   1.000
_cell.length_b   1.000
_cell.length_c   1.000
_cell.angle_alpha   90.00
_cell.angle_beta   90.00
_cell.angle_gamma   90.00
#
_symmetry.space_group_name_H-M   'P 1'
#
loop_
_entity.id
_entity.type
_entity.pdbx_description
1 polymer ?
#
loop_
_entity_poly.entity_id
_entity_poly.type
_entity_poly.pdbx_seq_one_letter_code
_entity_poly.pdbx_strand_id
1 'polypeptide(L)'
;MKLNKKRKTLFVAVLMFLFLSLLAGCGGKKTEEADTERPEYIYVPEYFNLGNSDYIGSAINYENEVFYYTEAWDDETGKSRTGISKYNFESRKSEMISLDVGEASVSAMQITPDGKIALLIYEWTNTEDENGEYQDGSGSYALWYMDPESGEITGQKELSEENGVAKDAYLGSFYIDAQGNNYLFNSSDPCIYVLSGDLQMVAAISLSDYINQMFASKDGEIYVTLYGNTGTEIRKIDLTKKALSDPLKFDKELMNINGCMTGISCDFLVNDQNTVYAADVTAGTFTKLFDWLDADVNGNNVNYFGELPDGRIWVITSTYDGNNNEAELLLLEKKKSSEVAQKEEVTLGTLWLDDNVKSAIIDFNKSSDKYHISVKTYGQDDWESGLTQFNADVASGSGPDLVDFSNLNYTLYAEKGVFEDLYPYMEKSGLKKENYVENVLEAYEMDGKLYGFTTEFSIYTIVGKQSVLGELSGWTLSEMMDFIDQHKDSEVFPYASQQYMLYLLVYNNMDEFIDWESGKCSFDGPEFARILEYTKTLPEQYNDCLLYTSDAADDSLRV
;
A
#
# COMPACT_ATOMS: atom_id res chain seq x y z
N MET A 1 -25.31 18.95 66.86
CA MET A 1 -26.65 18.85 66.27
C MET A 1 -26.94 17.40 65.92
N LYS A 2 -27.75 16.68 66.77
CA LYS A 2 -28.03 15.25 66.61
C LYS A 2 -29.06 15.07 65.51
N LEU A 3 -28.63 14.54 64.32
CA LEU A 3 -29.55 14.18 63.26
C LEU A 3 -30.48 13.03 63.71
N ASN A 4 -31.76 13.25 63.57
CA ASN A 4 -32.83 12.34 63.96
C ASN A 4 -32.70 10.96 63.26
N LYS A 5 -32.82 9.88 63.99
CA LYS A 5 -32.63 8.50 63.54
C LYS A 5 -33.40 8.16 62.24
N LYS A 6 -34.59 8.74 62.07
CA LYS A 6 -35.39 8.62 60.83
C LYS A 6 -34.76 9.27 59.58
N ARG A 7 -34.00 10.36 59.75
CA ARG A 7 -33.28 10.99 58.63
C ARG A 7 -32.03 10.22 58.21
N LYS A 8 -31.35 9.54 59.17
CA LYS A 8 -30.23 8.65 58.83
C LYS A 8 -30.70 7.41 58.05
N THR A 9 -31.85 6.81 58.44
CA THR A 9 -32.43 5.65 57.74
C THR A 9 -32.91 6.03 56.33
N LEU A 10 -33.46 7.22 56.15
CA LEU A 10 -33.87 7.73 54.84
C LEU A 10 -32.67 8.05 53.95
N PHE A 11 -31.58 8.59 54.52
CA PHE A 11 -30.35 8.89 53.78
C PHE A 11 -29.60 7.62 53.32
N VAL A 12 -29.56 6.57 54.18
CA VAL A 12 -29.01 5.26 53.83
C VAL A 12 -29.89 4.55 52.79
N ALA A 13 -31.23 4.66 52.89
CA ALA A 13 -32.13 4.09 51.89
C ALA A 13 -32.04 4.81 50.53
N VAL A 14 -31.85 6.13 50.49
CA VAL A 14 -31.62 6.89 49.26
C VAL A 14 -30.27 6.60 48.67
N LEU A 15 -29.21 6.43 49.47
CA LEU A 15 -27.90 5.99 49.01
C LEU A 15 -27.91 4.54 48.47
N MET A 16 -28.62 3.60 49.13
CA MET A 16 -28.82 2.26 48.60
C MET A 16 -29.63 2.24 47.30
N PHE A 17 -30.65 3.11 47.19
CA PHE A 17 -31.42 3.23 45.93
C PHE A 17 -30.64 3.86 44.81
N LEU A 18 -29.75 4.82 45.11
CA LEU A 18 -28.78 5.38 44.14
C LEU A 18 -27.69 4.34 43.74
N PHE A 19 -27.22 3.52 44.67
CA PHE A 19 -26.29 2.44 44.36
C PHE A 19 -26.96 1.30 43.55
N LEU A 20 -28.22 0.96 43.85
CA LEU A 20 -29.00 0.01 43.08
C LEU A 20 -29.40 0.54 41.70
N SER A 21 -29.61 1.84 41.53
CA SER A 21 -29.85 2.45 40.22
C SER A 21 -28.56 2.57 39.38
N LEU A 22 -27.39 2.69 40.01
CA LEU A 22 -26.09 2.61 39.32
C LEU A 22 -25.77 1.17 38.89
N LEU A 23 -26.20 0.15 39.63
CA LEU A 23 -26.08 -1.26 39.25
C LEU A 23 -27.15 -1.69 38.23
N ALA A 24 -28.29 -1.01 38.15
CA ALA A 24 -29.34 -1.25 37.15
C ALA A 24 -29.09 -0.45 35.85
N GLY A 25 -28.22 0.57 35.86
CA GLY A 25 -27.79 1.34 34.70
C GLY A 25 -26.67 0.65 33.90
N CYS A 26 -26.03 -0.38 34.47
CA CYS A 26 -25.13 -1.29 33.74
C CYS A 26 -25.83 -2.55 33.21
N GLY A 27 -27.15 -2.53 33.05
CA GLY A 27 -27.88 -3.35 32.11
C GLY A 27 -27.72 -2.72 30.72
N GLY A 28 -26.51 -2.52 30.27
CA GLY A 28 -26.23 -2.38 28.85
C GLY A 28 -26.92 -3.56 28.18
N LYS A 29 -27.71 -3.31 27.12
CA LYS A 29 -27.91 -4.29 26.08
C LYS A 29 -26.58 -5.07 26.06
N LYS A 30 -26.64 -6.39 26.16
CA LYS A 30 -25.64 -7.21 25.53
C LYS A 30 -25.46 -6.56 24.17
N THR A 31 -24.43 -5.76 23.97
CA THR A 31 -23.79 -5.73 22.69
C THR A 31 -23.70 -7.21 22.41
N GLU A 32 -24.46 -7.67 21.44
CA GLU A 32 -24.22 -8.94 20.81
C GLU A 32 -22.70 -9.01 20.86
N GLU A 33 -22.16 -9.96 21.61
CA GLU A 33 -20.85 -10.49 21.30
C GLU A 33 -20.93 -10.51 19.79
N ALA A 34 -20.06 -9.76 19.12
CA ALA A 34 -19.86 -9.98 17.72
C ALA A 34 -19.44 -11.44 17.72
N ASP A 35 -20.44 -12.30 17.61
CA ASP A 35 -20.28 -13.68 17.27
C ASP A 35 -19.49 -13.53 15.98
N THR A 36 -18.19 -13.78 16.05
CA THR A 36 -17.35 -13.91 14.88
C THR A 36 -17.77 -15.20 14.22
N GLU A 37 -19.05 -15.30 13.87
CA GLU A 37 -19.50 -16.33 12.94
C GLU A 37 -18.71 -16.07 11.68
N ARG A 38 -17.82 -16.99 11.40
CA ARG A 38 -17.06 -17.05 10.17
C ARG A 38 -18.02 -16.74 9.01
N PRO A 39 -17.71 -15.83 8.09
CA PRO A 39 -18.63 -15.46 7.03
C PRO A 39 -19.09 -16.73 6.30
N GLU A 40 -20.33 -16.76 5.84
CA GLU A 40 -20.90 -17.96 5.16
C GLU A 40 -20.02 -18.43 4.01
N TYR A 41 -19.39 -17.48 3.30
CA TYR A 41 -18.46 -17.72 2.20
C TYR A 41 -17.14 -17.00 2.46
N ILE A 42 -16.05 -17.67 2.07
CA ILE A 42 -14.68 -17.13 2.07
C ILE A 42 -14.05 -17.32 0.70
N TYR A 43 -13.09 -16.48 0.36
CA TYR A 43 -12.26 -16.64 -0.82
C TYR A 43 -10.98 -17.39 -0.43
N VAL A 44 -10.75 -18.53 -1.07
CA VAL A 44 -9.61 -19.40 -0.75
C VAL A 44 -8.59 -19.28 -1.87
N PRO A 45 -7.35 -18.85 -1.59
CA PRO A 45 -6.35 -18.70 -2.61
C PRO A 45 -5.71 -20.04 -2.99
N GLU A 46 -5.43 -20.18 -4.28
CA GLU A 46 -4.48 -21.16 -4.82
C GLU A 46 -3.34 -20.37 -5.47
N TYR A 47 -2.09 -20.70 -5.09
CA TYR A 47 -0.90 -19.97 -5.52
C TYR A 47 -0.18 -20.70 -6.64
N PHE A 48 0.27 -19.95 -7.65
CA PHE A 48 0.99 -20.47 -8.80
C PHE A 48 2.27 -19.67 -8.99
N ASN A 49 3.39 -20.37 -8.98
CA ASN A 49 4.68 -19.76 -9.24
C ASN A 49 4.80 -19.46 -10.75
N LEU A 50 5.01 -18.20 -11.10
CA LEU A 50 5.21 -17.75 -12.49
C LEU A 50 6.67 -17.92 -12.98
N GLY A 51 7.56 -18.41 -12.12
CA GLY A 51 8.99 -18.46 -12.38
C GLY A 51 9.67 -17.11 -12.15
N ASN A 52 10.94 -17.01 -12.49
CA ASN A 52 11.70 -15.77 -12.39
C ASN A 52 11.28 -14.84 -13.55
N SER A 53 10.29 -14.01 -13.34
CA SER A 53 9.98 -12.90 -14.23
C SER A 53 10.36 -11.62 -13.52
N ASP A 54 11.31 -10.88 -14.10
CA ASP A 54 11.80 -9.64 -13.49
C ASP A 54 10.73 -8.55 -13.49
N TYR A 55 9.82 -8.58 -14.48
CA TYR A 55 8.79 -7.56 -14.62
C TYR A 55 7.53 -8.10 -15.31
N ILE A 56 6.35 -7.74 -14.79
CA ILE A 56 5.05 -7.96 -15.43
C ILE A 56 4.42 -6.60 -15.72
N GLY A 57 4.37 -6.24 -17.00
CA GLY A 57 3.97 -4.90 -17.44
C GLY A 57 2.50 -4.74 -17.79
N SER A 58 1.79 -5.83 -18.06
CA SER A 58 0.34 -5.84 -18.35
C SER A 58 -0.22 -7.24 -18.19
N ALA A 59 -1.49 -7.38 -17.80
CA ALA A 59 -2.15 -8.67 -17.71
C ALA A 59 -3.65 -8.55 -18.02
N ILE A 60 -4.18 -9.56 -18.70
CA ILE A 60 -5.60 -9.68 -19.05
C ILE A 60 -6.01 -11.16 -18.99
N ASN A 61 -7.30 -11.44 -18.85
CA ASN A 61 -7.81 -12.79 -19.06
C ASN A 61 -8.59 -12.90 -20.38
N TYR A 62 -8.44 -14.04 -21.03
CA TYR A 62 -9.25 -14.49 -22.14
C TYR A 62 -9.78 -15.87 -21.80
N GLU A 63 -11.09 -16.02 -21.74
CA GLU A 63 -11.73 -17.25 -21.24
C GLU A 63 -11.18 -17.66 -19.85
N ASN A 64 -10.66 -18.87 -19.69
CA ASN A 64 -10.08 -19.41 -18.45
C ASN A 64 -8.53 -19.34 -18.44
N GLU A 65 -7.94 -18.47 -19.23
CA GLU A 65 -6.50 -18.25 -19.32
C GLU A 65 -6.15 -16.81 -18.96
N VAL A 66 -4.99 -16.62 -18.34
CA VAL A 66 -4.44 -15.29 -18.07
C VAL A 66 -3.22 -15.09 -18.95
N PHE A 67 -3.24 -14.01 -19.71
CA PHE A 67 -2.13 -13.54 -20.53
C PHE A 67 -1.45 -12.39 -19.81
N TYR A 68 -0.13 -12.42 -19.71
CA TYR A 68 0.64 -11.36 -19.09
C TYR A 68 1.95 -11.12 -19.84
N TYR A 69 2.29 -9.85 -20.01
CA TYR A 69 3.56 -9.45 -20.60
C TYR A 69 4.67 -9.61 -19.57
N THR A 70 5.73 -10.27 -19.98
CA THR A 70 6.93 -10.47 -19.15
C THR A 70 8.16 -9.96 -19.85
N GLU A 71 9.03 -9.36 -19.07
CA GLU A 71 10.39 -9.02 -19.42
C GLU A 71 11.31 -9.64 -18.39
N ALA A 72 12.21 -10.51 -18.82
CA ALA A 72 13.18 -11.20 -17.98
C ALA A 72 14.59 -11.00 -18.50
N TRP A 73 15.50 -10.66 -17.63
CA TRP A 73 16.91 -10.53 -17.97
C TRP A 73 17.58 -11.91 -18.05
N ASP A 74 18.31 -12.16 -19.11
CA ASP A 74 19.07 -13.38 -19.30
C ASP A 74 20.57 -13.08 -19.05
N ASP A 75 21.06 -13.48 -17.88
CA ASP A 75 22.44 -13.24 -17.44
C ASP A 75 23.50 -13.93 -18.33
N GLU A 76 23.12 -15.04 -19.00
CA GLU A 76 24.06 -15.78 -19.86
C GLU A 76 24.25 -15.07 -21.19
N THR A 77 23.20 -14.49 -21.75
CA THR A 77 23.23 -13.81 -23.04
C THR A 77 23.42 -12.32 -22.94
N GLY A 78 23.19 -11.73 -21.76
CA GLY A 78 23.17 -10.28 -21.51
C GLY A 78 22.06 -9.55 -22.29
N LYS A 79 20.94 -10.22 -22.53
CA LYS A 79 19.79 -9.68 -23.28
C LYS A 79 18.51 -9.87 -22.49
N SER A 80 17.59 -8.93 -22.65
CA SER A 80 16.23 -9.09 -22.19
C SER A 80 15.48 -10.10 -23.08
N ARG A 81 14.72 -10.98 -22.45
CA ARG A 81 13.73 -11.84 -23.10
C ARG A 81 12.36 -11.26 -22.85
N THR A 82 11.70 -10.88 -23.90
CA THR A 82 10.36 -10.31 -23.85
C THR A 82 9.35 -11.25 -24.48
N GLY A 83 8.16 -11.31 -23.93
CA GLY A 83 7.11 -12.15 -24.47
C GLY A 83 5.79 -12.02 -23.73
N ILE A 84 4.78 -12.64 -24.30
CA ILE A 84 3.49 -12.85 -23.63
C ILE A 84 3.50 -14.26 -23.06
N SER A 85 3.34 -14.37 -21.76
CA SER A 85 3.12 -15.64 -21.10
C SER A 85 1.62 -15.89 -20.98
N LYS A 86 1.22 -17.13 -21.19
CA LYS A 86 -0.15 -17.59 -21.06
C LYS A 86 -0.20 -18.64 -19.95
N TYR A 87 -1.07 -18.45 -18.96
CA TYR A 87 -1.31 -19.43 -17.91
C TYR A 87 -2.73 -19.98 -18.04
N ASN A 88 -2.84 -21.31 -18.17
CA ASN A 88 -4.11 -22.01 -18.23
C ASN A 88 -4.39 -22.68 -16.88
N PHE A 89 -5.47 -22.29 -16.20
CA PHE A 89 -5.81 -22.78 -14.88
C PHE A 89 -6.28 -24.24 -14.84
N GLU A 90 -6.81 -24.77 -15.93
CA GLU A 90 -7.23 -26.18 -15.98
C GLU A 90 -6.05 -27.12 -16.10
N SER A 91 -5.14 -26.84 -17.04
CA SER A 91 -3.92 -27.64 -17.26
C SER A 91 -2.81 -27.33 -16.27
N ARG A 92 -2.88 -26.20 -15.54
CA ARG A 92 -1.86 -25.67 -14.63
C ARG A 92 -0.50 -25.49 -15.31
N LYS A 93 -0.53 -25.04 -16.55
CA LYS A 93 0.68 -24.83 -17.34
C LYS A 93 0.81 -23.38 -17.77
N SER A 94 2.03 -22.91 -17.71
CA SER A 94 2.45 -21.66 -18.34
C SER A 94 3.16 -21.96 -19.66
N GLU A 95 2.87 -21.14 -20.66
CA GLU A 95 3.52 -21.17 -21.97
C GLU A 95 3.91 -19.74 -22.34
N MET A 96 5.16 -19.54 -22.76
CA MET A 96 5.65 -18.25 -23.20
C MET A 96 5.62 -18.16 -24.72
N ILE A 97 4.94 -17.16 -25.23
CA ILE A 97 4.91 -16.75 -26.63
C ILE A 97 5.98 -15.67 -26.80
N SER A 98 7.11 -16.03 -27.39
CA SER A 98 8.16 -15.05 -27.69
C SER A 98 7.66 -14.03 -28.70
N LEU A 99 7.76 -12.76 -28.36
CA LEU A 99 7.50 -11.66 -29.29
C LEU A 99 8.83 -11.14 -29.83
N ASP A 100 8.94 -11.08 -31.15
CA ASP A 100 10.05 -10.38 -31.81
C ASP A 100 9.67 -8.90 -31.96
N VAL A 101 9.81 -8.17 -30.87
CA VAL A 101 9.53 -6.73 -30.80
C VAL A 101 10.81 -5.88 -30.90
N GLY A 102 11.98 -6.51 -31.08
CA GLY A 102 13.27 -5.81 -31.09
C GLY A 102 13.55 -5.14 -29.74
N GLU A 103 13.77 -3.82 -29.76
CA GLU A 103 13.96 -2.99 -28.56
C GLU A 103 12.65 -2.38 -28.04
N ALA A 104 11.51 -2.72 -28.66
CA ALA A 104 10.21 -2.22 -28.23
C ALA A 104 9.67 -2.98 -27.01
N SER A 105 8.70 -2.37 -26.31
CA SER A 105 8.00 -2.95 -25.16
C SER A 105 6.49 -2.99 -25.39
N VAL A 106 5.80 -3.84 -24.62
CA VAL A 106 4.32 -3.87 -24.58
C VAL A 106 3.82 -3.00 -23.45
N SER A 107 3.24 -1.85 -23.77
CA SER A 107 2.71 -0.91 -22.78
C SER A 107 1.38 -1.36 -22.19
N ALA A 108 0.52 -1.99 -22.99
CA ALA A 108 -0.79 -2.48 -22.56
C ALA A 108 -1.33 -3.57 -23.49
N MET A 109 -2.26 -4.38 -22.97
CA MET A 109 -2.97 -5.43 -23.71
C MET A 109 -4.46 -5.32 -23.51
N GLN A 110 -5.24 -5.60 -24.56
CA GLN A 110 -6.71 -5.63 -24.51
C GLN A 110 -7.27 -6.73 -25.42
N ILE A 111 -8.46 -7.22 -25.09
CA ILE A 111 -9.19 -8.14 -25.95
C ILE A 111 -10.03 -7.34 -26.96
N THR A 112 -9.90 -7.68 -28.22
CA THR A 112 -10.74 -7.10 -29.28
C THR A 112 -12.11 -7.79 -29.31
N PRO A 113 -13.16 -7.15 -29.87
CA PRO A 113 -14.48 -7.77 -30.00
C PRO A 113 -14.51 -9.06 -30.86
N ASP A 114 -13.51 -9.25 -31.73
CA ASP A 114 -13.33 -10.48 -32.53
C ASP A 114 -12.42 -11.53 -31.86
N GLY A 115 -12.07 -11.32 -30.56
CA GLY A 115 -11.39 -12.31 -29.73
C GLY A 115 -9.87 -12.35 -29.90
N LYS A 116 -9.26 -11.35 -30.53
CA LYS A 116 -7.79 -11.22 -30.58
C LYS A 116 -7.26 -10.46 -29.38
N ILE A 117 -5.97 -10.59 -29.14
CA ILE A 117 -5.26 -9.74 -28.17
C ILE A 117 -4.62 -8.59 -28.94
N ALA A 118 -5.07 -7.36 -28.65
CA ALA A 118 -4.43 -6.15 -29.14
C ALA A 118 -3.33 -5.72 -28.15
N LEU A 119 -2.14 -5.48 -28.66
CA LEU A 119 -0.95 -5.07 -27.94
C LEU A 119 -0.63 -3.61 -28.32
N LEU A 120 -0.53 -2.73 -27.32
CA LEU A 120 0.03 -1.40 -27.53
C LEU A 120 1.54 -1.50 -27.41
N ILE A 121 2.22 -1.41 -28.54
CA ILE A 121 3.68 -1.49 -28.63
C ILE A 121 4.27 -0.08 -28.57
N TYR A 122 5.30 0.08 -27.75
CA TYR A 122 6.08 1.29 -27.63
C TYR A 122 7.54 1.02 -28.02
N GLU A 123 8.06 1.80 -28.93
CA GLU A 123 9.45 1.74 -29.37
C GLU A 123 10.12 3.08 -29.14
N TRP A 124 11.23 3.05 -28.41
CA TRP A 124 12.08 4.21 -28.21
C TRP A 124 13.28 4.16 -29.16
N THR A 125 13.40 5.16 -30.01
CA THR A 125 14.52 5.24 -30.96
C THR A 125 15.49 6.32 -30.49
N ASN A 126 16.68 5.90 -30.07
CA ASN A 126 17.80 6.80 -29.85
C ASN A 126 18.39 7.19 -31.20
N THR A 127 18.50 8.48 -31.49
CA THR A 127 19.25 8.97 -32.65
C THR A 127 20.60 9.47 -32.17
N GLU A 128 21.68 8.88 -32.70
CA GLU A 128 23.04 9.42 -32.54
C GLU A 128 23.31 10.46 -33.67
N ASP A 129 23.92 11.57 -33.31
CA ASP A 129 24.39 12.53 -34.30
C ASP A 129 25.71 12.07 -34.96
N GLU A 130 26.21 12.83 -35.93
CA GLU A 130 27.44 12.53 -36.66
C GLU A 130 28.71 12.45 -35.76
N ASN A 131 28.61 12.89 -34.50
CA ASN A 131 29.69 12.88 -33.51
C ASN A 131 29.54 11.75 -32.48
N GLY A 132 28.45 10.96 -32.54
CA GLY A 132 28.15 9.89 -31.58
C GLY A 132 27.51 10.43 -30.27
N GLU A 133 26.99 11.68 -30.29
CA GLU A 133 26.23 12.20 -29.17
C GLU A 133 24.76 11.82 -29.35
N TYR A 134 24.14 11.27 -28.27
CA TYR A 134 22.74 10.95 -28.25
C TYR A 134 21.92 12.23 -28.37
N GLN A 135 21.08 12.30 -29.37
CA GLN A 135 20.05 13.33 -29.51
C GLN A 135 18.78 12.87 -28.83
N ASP A 136 17.90 13.82 -28.46
CA ASP A 136 16.59 13.48 -27.87
C ASP A 136 15.88 12.46 -28.75
N GLY A 137 15.78 11.22 -28.22
CA GLY A 137 15.10 10.13 -28.89
C GLY A 137 13.62 10.44 -29.06
N SER A 138 12.97 9.76 -29.99
CA SER A 138 11.52 9.84 -30.15
C SER A 138 10.87 8.50 -29.91
N GLY A 139 9.78 8.48 -29.14
CA GLY A 139 8.94 7.31 -28.99
C GLY A 139 7.97 7.17 -30.16
N SER A 140 7.69 5.95 -30.57
CA SER A 140 6.63 5.62 -31.53
C SER A 140 5.73 4.54 -30.97
N TYR A 141 4.46 4.53 -31.39
CA TYR A 141 3.46 3.56 -30.94
C TYR A 141 2.85 2.80 -32.12
N ALA A 142 2.53 1.53 -31.87
CA ALA A 142 1.79 0.71 -32.81
C ALA A 142 0.81 -0.20 -32.09
N LEU A 143 -0.28 -0.58 -32.75
CA LEU A 143 -1.19 -1.62 -32.32
C LEU A 143 -0.88 -2.91 -33.08
N TRP A 144 -0.49 -3.95 -32.36
CA TRP A 144 -0.32 -5.28 -32.92
C TRP A 144 -1.49 -6.17 -32.48
N TYR A 145 -1.90 -7.09 -33.34
CA TYR A 145 -3.00 -8.00 -33.08
C TYR A 145 -2.49 -9.42 -33.08
N MET A 146 -2.63 -10.12 -31.97
CA MET A 146 -2.18 -11.49 -31.76
C MET A 146 -3.38 -12.42 -31.66
N ASP A 147 -3.30 -13.57 -32.29
CA ASP A 147 -4.22 -14.66 -32.08
C ASP A 147 -3.91 -15.35 -30.75
N PRO A 148 -4.88 -15.48 -29.80
CA PRO A 148 -4.62 -15.99 -28.46
C PRO A 148 -4.31 -17.49 -28.41
N GLU A 149 -4.70 -18.27 -29.41
CA GLU A 149 -4.47 -19.71 -29.45
C GLU A 149 -3.08 -20.03 -30.01
N SER A 150 -2.73 -19.44 -31.15
CA SER A 150 -1.48 -19.71 -31.85
C SER A 150 -0.32 -18.80 -31.45
N GLY A 151 -0.60 -17.63 -30.88
CA GLY A 151 0.39 -16.58 -30.61
C GLY A 151 0.85 -15.83 -31.87
N GLU A 152 0.27 -16.10 -33.04
CA GLU A 152 0.65 -15.47 -34.29
C GLU A 152 0.22 -14.00 -34.35
N ILE A 153 1.11 -13.09 -34.78
CA ILE A 153 0.78 -11.70 -35.05
C ILE A 153 0.05 -11.60 -36.38
N THR A 154 -1.25 -11.31 -36.31
CA THR A 154 -2.17 -11.29 -37.46
C THR A 154 -2.29 -9.92 -38.12
N GLY A 155 -1.73 -8.87 -37.49
CA GLY A 155 -1.77 -7.50 -38.02
C GLY A 155 -0.98 -6.53 -37.17
N GLN A 156 -0.53 -5.46 -37.82
CA GLN A 156 0.21 -4.36 -37.19
C GLN A 156 -0.28 -3.05 -37.79
N LYS A 157 -0.50 -2.01 -36.97
CA LYS A 157 -0.95 -0.69 -37.39
C LYS A 157 -0.19 0.37 -36.58
N GLU A 158 0.46 1.29 -37.27
CA GLU A 158 1.17 2.41 -36.65
C GLU A 158 0.20 3.46 -36.13
N LEU A 159 0.56 4.07 -34.99
CA LEU A 159 -0.12 5.24 -34.43
C LEU A 159 0.74 6.47 -34.72
N SER A 160 0.18 7.48 -35.39
CA SER A 160 0.91 8.65 -35.86
C SER A 160 0.03 9.88 -35.96
N GLU A 161 0.63 11.01 -36.34
CA GLU A 161 -0.11 12.25 -36.65
C GLU A 161 -1.14 12.08 -37.75
N GLU A 162 -0.97 11.10 -38.67
CA GLU A 162 -1.96 10.78 -39.69
C GLU A 162 -3.27 10.24 -39.10
N ASN A 163 -3.18 9.57 -37.93
CA ASN A 163 -4.34 9.13 -37.17
C ASN A 163 -4.83 10.21 -36.19
N GLY A 164 -4.12 11.35 -36.09
CA GLY A 164 -4.40 12.45 -35.17
C GLY A 164 -3.81 12.24 -33.76
N VAL A 165 -2.90 11.28 -33.59
CA VAL A 165 -2.13 11.09 -32.35
C VAL A 165 -0.91 12.01 -32.39
N ALA A 166 -0.70 12.82 -31.37
CA ALA A 166 0.44 13.73 -31.31
C ALA A 166 1.78 12.97 -31.34
N LYS A 167 2.79 13.54 -32.00
CA LYS A 167 4.10 12.93 -32.20
C LYS A 167 4.83 12.66 -30.84
N ASP A 168 4.61 13.57 -29.90
CA ASP A 168 5.19 13.54 -28.54
C ASP A 168 4.22 12.96 -27.49
N ALA A 169 3.17 12.26 -27.93
CA ALA A 169 2.23 11.62 -27.03
C ALA A 169 2.92 10.52 -26.21
N TYR A 170 2.65 10.48 -24.90
CA TYR A 170 2.98 9.36 -24.04
C TYR A 170 1.70 8.59 -23.69
N LEU A 171 1.50 7.44 -24.37
CA LEU A 171 0.28 6.65 -24.25
C LEU A 171 0.38 5.67 -23.08
N GLY A 172 -0.16 6.06 -21.91
CA GLY A 172 -0.05 5.29 -20.66
C GLY A 172 -1.19 4.29 -20.44
N SER A 173 -2.33 4.42 -21.12
CA SER A 173 -3.48 3.53 -20.98
C SER A 173 -4.15 3.28 -22.33
N PHE A 174 -4.63 2.04 -22.48
CA PHE A 174 -5.25 1.58 -23.72
C PHE A 174 -6.45 0.70 -23.41
N TYR A 175 -7.61 0.96 -24.04
CA TYR A 175 -8.80 0.13 -23.94
C TYR A 175 -9.54 0.05 -25.27
N ILE A 176 -10.35 -0.98 -25.45
CA ILE A 176 -11.18 -1.21 -26.64
C ILE A 176 -12.63 -1.35 -26.19
N ASP A 177 -13.53 -0.59 -26.81
CA ASP A 177 -14.97 -0.72 -26.56
C ASP A 177 -15.61 -1.89 -27.33
N ALA A 178 -16.87 -2.18 -27.03
CA ALA A 178 -17.63 -3.25 -27.69
C ALA A 178 -17.83 -3.01 -29.20
N GLN A 179 -17.64 -1.80 -29.69
CA GLN A 179 -17.70 -1.41 -31.11
C GLN A 179 -16.33 -1.53 -31.81
N GLY A 180 -15.27 -1.83 -31.06
CA GLY A 180 -13.90 -1.92 -31.56
C GLY A 180 -13.21 -0.58 -31.70
N ASN A 181 -13.70 0.48 -31.04
CA ASN A 181 -12.95 1.73 -30.95
C ASN A 181 -11.83 1.60 -29.91
N ASN A 182 -10.66 2.16 -30.28
CA ASN A 182 -9.47 2.17 -29.47
C ASN A 182 -9.40 3.47 -28.67
N TYR A 183 -9.34 3.40 -27.36
CA TYR A 183 -9.21 4.53 -26.45
C TYR A 183 -7.77 4.57 -25.93
N LEU A 184 -7.08 5.66 -26.16
CA LEU A 184 -5.67 5.87 -25.83
C LEU A 184 -5.53 7.13 -24.99
N PHE A 185 -5.02 7.01 -23.77
CA PHE A 185 -4.76 8.17 -22.93
C PHE A 185 -3.34 8.68 -23.14
N ASN A 186 -3.25 9.94 -23.56
CA ASN A 186 -1.98 10.68 -23.63
C ASN A 186 -1.76 11.41 -22.31
N SER A 187 -0.67 11.08 -21.59
CA SER A 187 -0.29 11.72 -20.33
C SER A 187 0.64 12.93 -20.49
N SER A 188 1.29 13.12 -21.65
CA SER A 188 2.11 14.32 -21.91
C SER A 188 1.25 15.59 -22.02
N ASP A 189 0.08 15.44 -22.67
CA ASP A 189 -0.95 16.48 -22.75
C ASP A 189 -2.30 15.79 -22.49
N PRO A 190 -2.90 15.91 -21.30
CA PRO A 190 -4.03 15.10 -20.88
C PRO A 190 -5.17 15.08 -21.89
N CYS A 191 -5.22 14.03 -22.70
CA CYS A 191 -6.18 13.85 -23.77
C CYS A 191 -6.47 12.35 -23.98
N ILE A 192 -7.74 12.01 -24.22
CA ILE A 192 -8.12 10.67 -24.66
C ILE A 192 -8.38 10.72 -26.16
N TYR A 193 -7.52 10.03 -26.92
CA TYR A 193 -7.77 9.78 -28.34
C TYR A 193 -8.69 8.57 -28.48
N VAL A 194 -9.74 8.70 -29.27
CA VAL A 194 -10.63 7.60 -29.62
C VAL A 194 -10.56 7.37 -31.11
N LEU A 195 -10.04 6.22 -31.49
CA LEU A 195 -9.84 5.81 -32.88
C LEU A 195 -10.74 4.62 -33.21
N SER A 196 -11.35 4.60 -34.39
CA SER A 196 -12.06 3.41 -34.86
C SER A 196 -11.11 2.22 -35.02
N GLY A 197 -11.66 1.02 -35.25
CA GLY A 197 -10.84 -0.15 -35.56
C GLY A 197 -9.90 0.00 -36.76
N ASP A 198 -10.20 0.94 -37.69
CA ASP A 198 -9.35 1.30 -38.82
C ASP A 198 -8.46 2.52 -38.52
N LEU A 199 -8.30 2.87 -37.25
CA LEU A 199 -7.50 3.98 -36.74
C LEU A 199 -7.92 5.36 -37.28
N GLN A 200 -9.19 5.56 -37.64
CA GLN A 200 -9.72 6.88 -37.97
C GLN A 200 -10.13 7.60 -36.67
N MET A 201 -9.77 8.89 -36.55
CA MET A 201 -10.14 9.67 -35.37
C MET A 201 -11.66 9.82 -35.24
N VAL A 202 -12.20 9.27 -34.13
CA VAL A 202 -13.61 9.40 -33.73
C VAL A 202 -13.78 10.62 -32.83
N ALA A 203 -12.89 10.74 -31.83
CA ALA A 203 -12.87 11.85 -30.89
C ALA A 203 -11.47 12.09 -30.33
N ALA A 204 -11.19 13.33 -29.99
CA ALA A 204 -10.11 13.72 -29.09
C ALA A 204 -10.76 14.46 -27.91
N ILE A 205 -10.59 13.98 -26.70
CA ILE A 205 -11.22 14.51 -25.49
C ILE A 205 -10.13 15.07 -24.61
N SER A 206 -9.96 16.41 -24.63
CA SER A 206 -9.02 17.09 -23.74
C SER A 206 -9.54 17.08 -22.32
N LEU A 207 -8.66 16.84 -21.37
CA LEU A 207 -8.96 16.76 -19.95
C LEU A 207 -8.28 17.92 -19.20
N SER A 208 -8.89 18.36 -18.10
CA SER A 208 -8.29 19.36 -17.20
C SER A 208 -7.26 18.75 -16.26
N ASP A 209 -7.37 17.45 -16.02
CA ASP A 209 -6.59 16.70 -15.04
C ASP A 209 -6.16 15.35 -15.59
N TYR A 210 -5.17 14.73 -14.93
CA TYR A 210 -4.74 13.38 -15.25
C TYR A 210 -5.76 12.36 -14.75
N ILE A 211 -5.94 11.30 -15.53
CA ILE A 211 -6.67 10.11 -15.07
C ILE A 211 -5.72 9.16 -14.34
N ASN A 212 -6.23 8.48 -13.31
CA ASN A 212 -5.47 7.43 -12.64
C ASN A 212 -5.51 6.13 -13.44
N GLN A 213 -6.68 5.79 -13.95
CA GLN A 213 -6.90 4.59 -14.73
C GLN A 213 -8.06 4.77 -15.70
N MET A 214 -8.00 4.06 -16.82
CA MET A 214 -9.12 3.82 -17.74
C MET A 214 -9.50 2.34 -17.65
N PHE A 215 -10.78 2.01 -17.75
CA PHE A 215 -11.29 0.63 -17.68
C PHE A 215 -12.64 0.49 -18.38
N ALA A 216 -13.04 -0.75 -18.67
CA ALA A 216 -14.33 -1.05 -19.28
C ALA A 216 -15.31 -1.68 -18.29
N SER A 217 -16.61 -1.44 -18.46
CA SER A 217 -17.65 -2.27 -17.84
C SER A 217 -17.88 -3.55 -18.62
N LYS A 218 -18.68 -4.48 -18.04
CA LYS A 218 -19.09 -5.74 -18.72
C LYS A 218 -19.78 -5.51 -20.07
N ASP A 219 -20.44 -4.35 -20.24
CA ASP A 219 -21.14 -3.99 -21.47
C ASP A 219 -20.21 -3.25 -22.47
N GLY A 220 -18.91 -3.14 -22.18
CA GLY A 220 -17.90 -2.49 -23.02
C GLY A 220 -17.97 -0.95 -23.00
N GLU A 221 -18.66 -0.36 -22.04
CA GLU A 221 -18.64 1.07 -21.82
C GLU A 221 -17.34 1.47 -21.11
N ILE A 222 -16.70 2.56 -21.55
CA ILE A 222 -15.41 2.98 -21.03
C ILE A 222 -15.56 4.04 -19.93
N TYR A 223 -14.86 3.82 -18.84
CA TYR A 223 -14.81 4.69 -17.67
C TYR A 223 -13.38 5.11 -17.35
N VAL A 224 -13.26 6.15 -16.59
CA VAL A 224 -11.99 6.65 -16.01
C VAL A 224 -12.13 6.88 -14.53
N THR A 225 -11.04 6.66 -13.80
CA THR A 225 -10.88 7.16 -12.43
C THR A 225 -9.98 8.39 -12.43
N LEU A 226 -10.31 9.36 -11.60
CA LEU A 226 -9.49 10.56 -11.38
C LEU A 226 -9.64 11.04 -9.94
N TYR A 227 -8.66 11.82 -9.45
CA TYR A 227 -8.75 12.40 -8.12
C TYR A 227 -9.78 13.54 -8.11
N GLY A 228 -10.76 13.43 -7.25
CA GLY A 228 -11.73 14.47 -6.95
C GLY A 228 -11.41 15.21 -5.66
N ASN A 229 -12.26 16.16 -5.29
CA ASN A 229 -12.07 16.96 -4.08
C ASN A 229 -12.26 16.16 -2.77
N THR A 230 -13.01 15.07 -2.81
CA THR A 230 -13.38 14.26 -1.63
C THR A 230 -12.89 12.82 -1.69
N GLY A 231 -12.24 12.42 -2.77
CA GLY A 231 -11.77 11.06 -3.01
C GLY A 231 -11.67 10.77 -4.48
N THR A 232 -11.59 9.49 -4.85
CA THR A 232 -11.51 9.07 -6.25
C THR A 232 -12.89 9.10 -6.90
N GLU A 233 -13.01 9.80 -8.03
CA GLU A 233 -14.22 9.87 -8.85
C GLU A 233 -14.15 8.84 -9.98
N ILE A 234 -15.30 8.25 -10.32
CA ILE A 234 -15.48 7.40 -11.50
C ILE A 234 -16.38 8.15 -12.48
N ARG A 235 -15.92 8.33 -13.72
CA ARG A 235 -16.66 9.02 -14.77
C ARG A 235 -16.68 8.19 -16.04
N LYS A 236 -17.82 8.21 -16.75
CA LYS A 236 -17.98 7.57 -18.06
C LYS A 236 -17.45 8.48 -19.17
N ILE A 237 -16.87 7.92 -20.21
CA ILE A 237 -16.56 8.62 -21.44
C ILE A 237 -17.81 8.72 -22.32
N ASP A 238 -18.30 9.94 -22.57
CA ASP A 238 -19.47 10.20 -23.42
C ASP A 238 -18.99 10.65 -24.82
N LEU A 239 -18.96 9.73 -25.77
CA LEU A 239 -18.55 10.01 -27.16
C LEU A 239 -19.49 10.98 -27.88
N THR A 240 -20.77 11.01 -27.49
CA THR A 240 -21.73 11.94 -28.11
C THR A 240 -21.41 13.38 -27.75
N LYS A 241 -21.02 13.60 -26.50
CA LYS A 241 -20.60 14.91 -26.00
C LYS A 241 -19.13 15.19 -26.21
N LYS A 242 -18.33 14.16 -26.52
CA LYS A 242 -16.86 14.20 -26.56
C LYS A 242 -16.28 14.75 -25.26
N ALA A 243 -16.75 14.23 -24.14
CA ALA A 243 -16.41 14.68 -22.79
C ALA A 243 -16.59 13.55 -21.76
N LEU A 244 -16.06 13.74 -20.56
CA LEU A 244 -16.42 12.90 -19.42
C LEU A 244 -17.82 13.26 -18.92
N SER A 245 -18.54 12.27 -18.42
CA SER A 245 -19.79 12.48 -17.70
C SER A 245 -19.56 13.21 -16.36
N ASP A 246 -20.65 13.62 -15.72
CA ASP A 246 -20.60 13.91 -14.28
C ASP A 246 -20.11 12.67 -13.52
N PRO A 247 -19.51 12.85 -12.31
CA PRO A 247 -19.12 11.73 -11.46
C PRO A 247 -20.29 10.77 -11.21
N LEU A 248 -20.02 9.46 -11.31
CA LEU A 248 -21.00 8.45 -10.91
C LEU A 248 -21.25 8.57 -9.40
N LYS A 249 -22.48 8.31 -8.99
CA LYS A 249 -22.87 8.34 -7.59
C LYS A 249 -23.11 6.92 -7.10
N PHE A 250 -22.43 6.57 -6.04
CA PHE A 250 -22.60 5.32 -5.33
C PHE A 250 -23.08 5.56 -3.90
N ASP A 251 -23.61 4.53 -3.26
CA ASP A 251 -24.10 4.53 -1.88
C ASP A 251 -22.99 4.74 -0.85
N LYS A 252 -21.73 4.64 -1.28
CA LYS A 252 -20.54 4.79 -0.46
C LYS A 252 -19.43 5.49 -1.28
N GLU A 253 -18.70 6.37 -0.63
CA GLU A 253 -17.51 7.00 -1.21
C GLU A 253 -16.28 6.15 -0.89
N LEU A 254 -15.46 5.88 -1.90
CA LEU A 254 -14.16 5.24 -1.75
C LEU A 254 -13.09 6.32 -1.85
N MET A 255 -12.31 6.46 -0.77
CA MET A 255 -11.26 7.50 -0.70
C MET A 255 -10.15 7.24 -1.72
N ASN A 256 -9.73 5.99 -1.82
CA ASN A 256 -8.72 5.55 -2.76
C ASN A 256 -9.26 4.39 -3.59
N ILE A 257 -9.04 4.45 -4.90
CA ILE A 257 -9.29 3.34 -5.80
C ILE A 257 -7.95 2.98 -6.45
N ASN A 258 -7.41 1.83 -6.10
CA ASN A 258 -6.14 1.34 -6.61
C ASN A 258 -6.27 0.64 -7.96
N GLY A 259 -7.47 0.19 -8.29
CA GLY A 259 -7.71 -0.45 -9.57
C GLY A 259 -9.18 -0.77 -9.81
N CYS A 260 -9.58 -0.64 -11.06
CA CYS A 260 -10.87 -1.09 -11.55
C CYS A 260 -10.66 -2.07 -12.68
N MET A 261 -11.43 -3.15 -12.70
CA MET A 261 -11.37 -4.18 -13.74
C MET A 261 -12.77 -4.51 -14.23
N THR A 262 -12.87 -4.86 -15.50
CA THR A 262 -14.13 -5.31 -16.10
C THR A 262 -14.71 -6.48 -15.30
N GLY A 263 -15.95 -6.35 -14.86
CA GLY A 263 -16.68 -7.43 -14.21
C GLY A 263 -17.28 -8.38 -15.23
N ILE A 264 -17.63 -9.58 -14.78
CA ILE A 264 -18.46 -10.53 -15.53
C ILE A 264 -19.83 -10.62 -14.87
N SER A 265 -19.84 -10.79 -13.56
CA SER A 265 -21.06 -10.87 -12.75
C SER A 265 -21.62 -9.49 -12.36
N CYS A 266 -20.83 -8.45 -12.41
CA CYS A 266 -21.17 -7.06 -12.09
C CYS A 266 -20.70 -6.12 -13.22
N ASP A 267 -20.96 -4.81 -13.11
CA ASP A 267 -20.52 -3.88 -14.14
C ASP A 267 -18.99 -3.78 -14.18
N PHE A 268 -18.36 -3.65 -13.01
CA PHE A 268 -16.92 -3.73 -12.84
C PHE A 268 -16.55 -4.04 -11.38
N LEU A 269 -15.33 -4.54 -11.19
CA LEU A 269 -14.73 -4.75 -9.88
C LEU A 269 -13.92 -3.52 -9.50
N VAL A 270 -13.91 -3.19 -8.20
CA VAL A 270 -13.13 -2.08 -7.64
C VAL A 270 -12.26 -2.59 -6.50
N ASN A 271 -10.97 -2.29 -6.56
CA ASN A 271 -10.00 -2.52 -5.49
C ASN A 271 -9.67 -1.19 -4.79
N ASP A 272 -9.95 -1.09 -3.48
CA ASP A 272 -9.62 0.08 -2.67
C ASP A 272 -8.38 -0.13 -1.77
N GLN A 273 -7.46 -1.03 -2.14
CA GLN A 273 -6.29 -1.48 -1.38
C GLN A 273 -6.59 -2.58 -0.35
N ASN A 274 -7.70 -2.50 0.37
CA ASN A 274 -8.05 -3.44 1.41
C ASN A 274 -9.13 -4.42 0.95
N THR A 275 -10.08 -3.93 0.16
CA THR A 275 -11.33 -4.61 -0.16
C THR A 275 -11.58 -4.63 -1.66
N VAL A 276 -12.17 -5.71 -2.14
CA VAL A 276 -12.72 -5.80 -3.49
C VAL A 276 -14.23 -5.66 -3.44
N TYR A 277 -14.75 -4.77 -4.28
CA TYR A 277 -16.18 -4.50 -4.43
C TYR A 277 -16.66 -4.86 -5.83
N ALA A 278 -17.89 -5.35 -5.91
CA ALA A 278 -18.67 -5.39 -7.14
C ALA A 278 -19.47 -4.09 -7.28
N ALA A 279 -19.32 -3.39 -8.39
CA ALA A 279 -20.07 -2.19 -8.70
C ALA A 279 -21.31 -2.50 -9.55
N ASP A 280 -22.45 -1.92 -9.20
CA ASP A 280 -23.66 -1.81 -10.00
C ASP A 280 -23.91 -0.33 -10.30
N VAL A 281 -23.63 0.10 -11.52
CA VAL A 281 -23.78 1.50 -11.96
C VAL A 281 -25.25 1.93 -11.97
N THR A 282 -26.16 1.01 -12.31
CA THR A 282 -27.60 1.30 -12.40
C THR A 282 -28.23 1.47 -11.02
N ALA A 283 -27.86 0.61 -10.08
CA ALA A 283 -28.32 0.72 -8.68
C ALA A 283 -27.54 1.81 -7.91
N GLY A 284 -26.35 2.18 -8.36
CA GLY A 284 -25.45 3.10 -7.66
C GLY A 284 -24.92 2.48 -6.38
N THR A 285 -24.52 1.21 -6.38
CA THR A 285 -24.08 0.49 -5.19
C THR A 285 -22.72 -0.18 -5.36
N PHE A 286 -21.94 -0.20 -4.25
CA PHE A 286 -20.79 -1.05 -4.10
C PHE A 286 -21.08 -2.20 -3.13
N THR A 287 -21.06 -3.42 -3.63
CA THR A 287 -21.21 -4.62 -2.80
C THR A 287 -19.85 -5.20 -2.48
N LYS A 288 -19.49 -5.28 -1.19
CA LYS A 288 -18.26 -5.92 -0.75
C LYS A 288 -18.25 -7.39 -1.16
N LEU A 289 -17.18 -7.82 -1.80
CA LEU A 289 -16.95 -9.23 -2.12
C LEU A 289 -16.09 -9.89 -1.04
N PHE A 290 -14.92 -9.32 -0.75
CA PHE A 290 -13.99 -9.79 0.27
C PHE A 290 -12.93 -8.74 0.60
N ASP A 291 -12.25 -8.91 1.72
CA ASP A 291 -11.01 -8.20 2.03
C ASP A 291 -9.82 -9.04 1.58
N TRP A 292 -8.79 -8.38 1.01
CA TRP A 292 -7.60 -9.06 0.51
C TRP A 292 -6.91 -9.89 1.60
N LEU A 293 -6.80 -9.33 2.80
CA LEU A 293 -6.15 -10.00 3.91
C LEU A 293 -6.89 -11.25 4.37
N ASP A 294 -8.24 -11.23 4.34
CA ASP A 294 -9.07 -12.41 4.66
C ASP A 294 -8.90 -13.54 3.60
N ALA A 295 -8.42 -13.19 2.42
CA ALA A 295 -8.06 -14.12 1.35
C ALA A 295 -6.56 -14.43 1.30
N ASP A 296 -5.80 -14.13 2.35
CA ASP A 296 -4.35 -14.29 2.44
C ASP A 296 -3.60 -13.62 1.27
N VAL A 297 -4.01 -12.41 0.88
CA VAL A 297 -3.40 -11.59 -0.17
C VAL A 297 -3.03 -10.23 0.41
N ASN A 298 -1.83 -9.73 0.13
CA ASN A 298 -1.48 -8.35 0.41
C ASN A 298 -2.02 -7.45 -0.71
N GLY A 299 -3.10 -6.71 -0.44
CA GLY A 299 -3.76 -5.84 -1.41
C GLY A 299 -2.86 -4.73 -1.98
N ASN A 300 -1.80 -4.33 -1.24
CA ASN A 300 -0.83 -3.35 -1.71
C ASN A 300 0.09 -3.89 -2.82
N ASN A 301 0.25 -5.21 -2.88
CA ASN A 301 1.08 -5.88 -3.87
C ASN A 301 0.28 -6.32 -5.11
N VAL A 302 -1.03 -6.07 -5.15
CA VAL A 302 -1.89 -6.44 -6.28
C VAL A 302 -1.66 -5.48 -7.45
N ASN A 303 -1.06 -5.98 -8.51
CA ASN A 303 -0.83 -5.24 -9.76
C ASN A 303 -1.99 -5.42 -10.74
N TYR A 304 -2.45 -6.66 -10.89
CA TYR A 304 -3.52 -7.01 -11.82
C TYR A 304 -4.46 -8.03 -11.17
N PHE A 305 -5.72 -7.93 -11.49
CA PHE A 305 -6.73 -8.89 -11.07
C PHE A 305 -7.91 -8.88 -12.04
N GLY A 306 -8.75 -9.88 -11.97
CA GLY A 306 -9.96 -9.93 -12.80
C GLY A 306 -10.83 -11.12 -12.46
N GLU A 307 -12.04 -11.12 -13.00
CA GLU A 307 -13.02 -12.19 -12.84
C GLU A 307 -12.93 -13.15 -14.03
N LEU A 308 -12.90 -14.46 -13.76
CA LEU A 308 -13.02 -15.50 -14.78
C LEU A 308 -14.51 -15.80 -15.07
N PRO A 309 -14.84 -16.42 -16.23
CA PRO A 309 -16.22 -16.76 -16.57
C PRO A 309 -16.94 -17.64 -15.55
N ASP A 310 -16.22 -18.41 -14.74
CA ASP A 310 -16.76 -19.26 -13.68
C ASP A 310 -16.90 -18.55 -12.32
N GLY A 311 -16.57 -17.26 -12.24
CA GLY A 311 -16.70 -16.43 -11.04
C GLY A 311 -15.50 -16.49 -10.09
N ARG A 312 -14.42 -17.19 -10.45
CA ARG A 312 -13.16 -17.12 -9.71
C ARG A 312 -12.44 -15.82 -10.02
N ILE A 313 -11.65 -15.34 -9.07
CA ILE A 313 -10.85 -14.11 -9.23
C ILE A 313 -9.38 -14.51 -9.41
N TRP A 314 -8.79 -14.15 -10.54
CA TRP A 314 -7.35 -14.25 -10.69
C TRP A 314 -6.66 -12.98 -10.23
N VAL A 315 -5.45 -13.11 -9.70
CA VAL A 315 -4.68 -11.99 -9.15
C VAL A 315 -3.21 -12.18 -9.50
N ILE A 316 -2.54 -11.12 -9.92
CA ILE A 316 -1.08 -11.06 -9.99
C ILE A 316 -0.60 -10.07 -8.94
N THR A 317 0.27 -10.56 -8.07
CA THR A 317 0.98 -9.74 -7.08
C THR A 317 2.46 -9.65 -7.45
N SER A 318 3.09 -8.55 -7.06
CA SER A 318 4.54 -8.39 -7.17
C SER A 318 5.10 -7.81 -5.88
N THR A 319 6.21 -8.37 -5.44
CA THR A 319 7.01 -7.88 -4.31
C THR A 319 8.44 -7.62 -4.77
N TYR A 320 9.09 -6.66 -4.14
CA TYR A 320 10.49 -6.34 -4.39
C TYR A 320 11.28 -6.51 -3.09
N ASP A 321 12.26 -7.41 -3.09
CA ASP A 321 13.08 -7.73 -1.91
C ASP A 321 14.36 -6.86 -1.79
N GLY A 322 14.51 -5.85 -2.65
CA GLY A 322 15.70 -5.00 -2.75
C GLY A 322 16.70 -5.48 -3.82
N ASN A 323 16.56 -6.69 -4.34
CA ASN A 323 17.40 -7.25 -5.40
C ASN A 323 16.58 -7.81 -6.56
N ASN A 324 15.43 -8.44 -6.27
CA ASN A 324 14.63 -9.14 -7.27
C ASN A 324 13.15 -8.73 -7.16
N ASN A 325 12.47 -8.71 -8.29
CA ASN A 325 11.01 -8.71 -8.34
C ASN A 325 10.51 -10.15 -8.30
N GLU A 326 9.66 -10.47 -7.34
CA GLU A 326 8.95 -11.73 -7.27
C GLU A 326 7.49 -11.52 -7.65
N ALA A 327 7.04 -12.21 -8.68
CA ALA A 327 5.66 -12.17 -9.12
C ALA A 327 4.97 -13.51 -8.85
N GLU A 328 3.74 -13.45 -8.35
CA GLU A 328 2.93 -14.60 -8.04
C GLU A 328 1.55 -14.46 -8.69
N LEU A 329 1.08 -15.54 -9.31
CA LEU A 329 -0.29 -15.62 -9.80
C LEU A 329 -1.12 -16.40 -8.78
N LEU A 330 -2.28 -15.87 -8.43
CA LEU A 330 -3.23 -16.50 -7.52
C LEU A 330 -4.56 -16.70 -8.21
N LEU A 331 -5.28 -17.72 -7.76
CA LEU A 331 -6.66 -17.94 -8.11
C LEU A 331 -7.50 -18.04 -6.84
N LEU A 332 -8.41 -17.11 -6.65
CA LEU A 332 -9.31 -17.06 -5.49
C LEU A 332 -10.64 -17.75 -5.83
N GLU A 333 -10.96 -18.79 -5.11
CA GLU A 333 -12.23 -19.50 -5.25
C GLU A 333 -13.16 -19.19 -4.08
N LYS A 334 -14.38 -18.76 -4.37
CA LYS A 334 -15.41 -18.55 -3.36
C LYS A 334 -15.97 -19.88 -2.87
N LYS A 335 -15.71 -20.23 -1.59
CA LYS A 335 -16.16 -21.47 -0.96
C LYS A 335 -17.02 -21.20 0.26
N LYS A 336 -17.91 -22.15 0.61
CA LYS A 336 -18.55 -22.10 1.91
C LYS A 336 -17.53 -22.35 3.00
N SER A 337 -17.56 -21.55 4.04
CA SER A 337 -16.63 -21.68 5.17
C SER A 337 -16.66 -23.07 5.82
N SER A 338 -17.83 -23.75 5.76
CA SER A 338 -18.00 -25.11 6.27
C SER A 338 -17.31 -26.20 5.41
N GLU A 339 -16.93 -25.88 4.17
CA GLU A 339 -16.28 -26.81 3.23
C GLU A 339 -14.74 -26.70 3.28
N VAL A 340 -14.22 -25.67 3.97
CA VAL A 340 -12.78 -25.42 4.10
C VAL A 340 -12.28 -25.98 5.43
N ALA A 341 -11.17 -26.72 5.40
CA ALA A 341 -10.54 -27.23 6.61
C ALA A 341 -10.26 -26.09 7.60
N GLN A 342 -10.69 -26.29 8.85
CA GLN A 342 -10.49 -25.30 9.89
C GLN A 342 -9.07 -25.41 10.43
N LYS A 343 -8.35 -24.30 10.41
CA LYS A 343 -7.14 -24.08 11.20
C LYS A 343 -7.54 -23.48 12.57
N GLU A 344 -6.67 -23.61 13.55
CA GLU A 344 -6.84 -22.89 14.83
C GLU A 344 -6.57 -21.40 14.58
N GLU A 345 -7.56 -20.54 14.83
CA GLU A 345 -7.42 -19.09 14.66
C GLU A 345 -6.55 -18.51 15.78
N VAL A 346 -5.63 -17.64 15.40
CA VAL A 346 -4.80 -16.81 16.27
C VAL A 346 -5.05 -15.36 15.89
N THR A 347 -5.59 -14.57 16.79
CA THR A 347 -5.95 -13.17 16.51
C THR A 347 -4.77 -12.25 16.80
N LEU A 348 -4.33 -11.49 15.81
CA LEU A 348 -3.41 -10.36 15.99
C LEU A 348 -4.21 -9.06 16.13
N GLY A 349 -4.03 -8.36 17.24
CA GLY A 349 -4.59 -7.01 17.44
C GLY A 349 -3.56 -5.93 17.13
N THR A 350 -3.96 -4.93 16.35
CA THR A 350 -3.13 -3.78 16.02
C THR A 350 -3.96 -2.51 15.95
N LEU A 351 -3.36 -1.35 16.16
CA LEU A 351 -3.99 -0.06 15.86
C LEU A 351 -3.83 0.30 14.39
N TRP A 352 -2.71 -0.07 13.79
CA TRP A 352 -2.40 0.11 12.38
C TRP A 352 -1.54 -1.06 11.91
N LEU A 353 -1.96 -1.72 10.84
CA LEU A 353 -1.24 -2.87 10.29
C LEU A 353 -0.19 -2.42 9.27
N ASP A 354 1.07 -2.60 9.61
CA ASP A 354 2.21 -2.39 8.72
C ASP A 354 2.26 -3.45 7.60
N ASP A 355 2.77 -3.06 6.42
CA ASP A 355 2.82 -3.94 5.25
C ASP A 355 3.80 -5.12 5.40
N ASN A 356 4.91 -4.94 6.13
CA ASN A 356 5.83 -6.04 6.41
C ASN A 356 5.18 -7.06 7.34
N VAL A 357 4.45 -6.58 8.36
CA VAL A 357 3.67 -7.44 9.26
C VAL A 357 2.57 -8.17 8.48
N LYS A 358 1.86 -7.48 7.59
CA LYS A 358 0.84 -8.05 6.71
C LYS A 358 1.43 -9.18 5.84
N SER A 359 2.57 -8.94 5.20
CA SER A 359 3.27 -9.92 4.37
C SER A 359 3.72 -11.13 5.20
N ALA A 360 4.28 -10.91 6.40
CA ALA A 360 4.69 -11.99 7.30
C ALA A 360 3.51 -12.86 7.77
N ILE A 361 2.33 -12.28 8.02
CA ILE A 361 1.10 -13.00 8.36
C ILE A 361 0.69 -13.90 7.19
N ILE A 362 0.66 -13.35 5.99
CA ILE A 362 0.30 -14.10 4.78
C ILE A 362 1.24 -15.29 4.56
N ASP A 363 2.55 -15.08 4.67
CA ASP A 363 3.55 -16.14 4.54
C ASP A 363 3.39 -17.23 5.62
N PHE A 364 3.09 -16.81 6.85
CA PHE A 364 2.76 -17.76 7.91
C PHE A 364 1.51 -18.56 7.58
N ASN A 365 0.42 -17.91 7.16
CA ASN A 365 -0.85 -18.55 6.83
C ASN A 365 -0.72 -19.53 5.65
N LYS A 366 0.13 -19.19 4.66
CA LYS A 366 0.50 -20.08 3.53
C LYS A 366 1.24 -21.34 4.01
N SER A 367 2.18 -21.18 4.94
CA SER A 367 3.08 -22.24 5.38
C SER A 367 2.54 -23.11 6.50
N SER A 368 1.58 -22.63 7.28
CA SER A 368 1.02 -23.31 8.44
C SER A 368 -0.21 -24.14 8.09
N ASP A 369 -0.15 -25.45 8.33
CA ASP A 369 -1.30 -26.34 8.20
C ASP A 369 -2.24 -26.32 9.41
N LYS A 370 -1.76 -25.81 10.55
CA LYS A 370 -2.46 -25.90 11.83
C LYS A 370 -3.10 -24.60 12.25
N TYR A 371 -2.40 -23.47 12.08
CA TYR A 371 -2.81 -22.17 12.58
C TYR A 371 -3.09 -21.21 11.42
N HIS A 372 -3.98 -20.25 11.66
CA HIS A 372 -4.26 -19.13 10.78
C HIS A 372 -4.29 -17.85 11.62
N ILE A 373 -3.52 -16.85 11.23
CA ILE A 373 -3.51 -15.54 11.89
C ILE A 373 -4.56 -14.67 11.21
N SER A 374 -5.58 -14.28 11.96
CA SER A 374 -6.53 -13.24 11.57
C SER A 374 -6.17 -11.92 12.24
N VAL A 375 -6.48 -10.79 11.59
CA VAL A 375 -6.12 -9.46 12.10
C VAL A 375 -7.34 -8.69 12.55
N LYS A 376 -7.26 -8.12 13.75
CA LYS A 376 -8.23 -7.16 14.26
C LYS A 376 -7.60 -5.78 14.34
N THR A 377 -7.91 -4.92 13.37
CA THR A 377 -7.46 -3.53 13.37
C THR A 377 -8.42 -2.66 14.16
N TYR A 378 -7.92 -2.03 15.23
CA TYR A 378 -8.71 -1.19 16.12
C TYR A 378 -8.75 0.29 15.69
N GLY A 379 -7.67 0.81 15.10
CA GLY A 379 -7.53 2.23 14.75
C GLY A 379 -8.00 2.63 13.36
N GLN A 380 -8.73 1.77 12.65
CA GLN A 380 -9.08 1.96 11.25
C GLN A 380 -9.95 3.21 11.01
N ASP A 381 -10.95 3.44 11.85
CA ASP A 381 -11.87 4.57 11.70
C ASP A 381 -11.43 5.79 12.52
N ASP A 382 -10.97 5.57 13.75
CA ASP A 382 -10.52 6.61 14.68
C ASP A 382 -9.53 6.03 15.71
N TRP A 383 -8.36 6.63 15.79
CA TRP A 383 -7.28 6.18 16.64
C TRP A 383 -7.61 6.13 18.14
N GLU A 384 -8.22 7.19 18.67
CA GLU A 384 -8.54 7.30 20.10
C GLU A 384 -9.63 6.29 20.50
N SER A 385 -10.65 6.16 19.66
CA SER A 385 -11.73 5.19 19.85
C SER A 385 -11.18 3.77 19.74
N GLY A 386 -10.27 3.50 18.80
CA GLY A 386 -9.62 2.21 18.63
C GLY A 386 -8.78 1.81 19.82
N LEU A 387 -7.96 2.72 20.35
CA LEU A 387 -7.18 2.49 21.56
C LEU A 387 -8.07 2.22 22.78
N THR A 388 -9.19 2.95 22.88
CA THR A 388 -10.18 2.73 23.95
C THR A 388 -10.81 1.35 23.86
N GLN A 389 -11.18 0.90 22.67
CA GLN A 389 -11.75 -0.43 22.43
C GLN A 389 -10.73 -1.53 22.73
N PHE A 390 -9.48 -1.39 22.25
CA PHE A 390 -8.38 -2.30 22.56
C PHE A 390 -8.20 -2.48 24.07
N ASN A 391 -8.14 -1.37 24.81
CA ASN A 391 -8.02 -1.40 26.27
C ASN A 391 -9.22 -2.09 26.94
N ALA A 392 -10.44 -1.89 26.43
CA ALA A 392 -11.64 -2.53 26.96
C ALA A 392 -11.60 -4.05 26.73
N ASP A 393 -11.20 -4.50 25.54
CA ASP A 393 -11.07 -5.91 25.19
C ASP A 393 -10.00 -6.61 26.06
N VAL A 394 -8.83 -6.00 26.22
CA VAL A 394 -7.78 -6.50 27.12
C VAL A 394 -8.28 -6.59 28.57
N ALA A 395 -8.94 -5.56 29.07
CA ALA A 395 -9.44 -5.51 30.44
C ALA A 395 -10.55 -6.53 30.71
N SER A 396 -11.36 -6.87 29.70
CA SER A 396 -12.43 -7.88 29.81
C SER A 396 -11.94 -9.32 29.63
N GLY A 397 -10.67 -9.52 29.20
CA GLY A 397 -10.11 -10.83 28.88
C GLY A 397 -10.55 -11.37 27.50
N SER A 398 -11.08 -10.50 26.64
CA SER A 398 -11.39 -10.79 25.23
C SER A 398 -10.40 -10.10 24.28
N GLY A 399 -9.21 -9.78 24.76
CA GLY A 399 -8.13 -9.22 23.96
C GLY A 399 -7.60 -10.23 22.93
N PRO A 400 -6.83 -9.76 21.92
CA PRO A 400 -6.23 -10.61 20.91
C PRO A 400 -5.14 -11.52 21.50
N ASP A 401 -4.84 -12.64 20.80
CA ASP A 401 -3.79 -13.60 21.21
C ASP A 401 -2.38 -13.02 21.00
N LEU A 402 -2.19 -12.25 19.95
CA LEU A 402 -0.97 -11.52 19.61
C LEU A 402 -1.28 -10.03 19.54
N VAL A 403 -0.30 -9.20 19.88
CA VAL A 403 -0.43 -7.75 19.84
C VAL A 403 0.74 -7.14 19.08
N ASP A 404 0.43 -6.37 18.04
CA ASP A 404 1.38 -5.44 17.47
C ASP A 404 1.39 -4.16 18.33
N PHE A 405 2.49 -3.95 19.01
CA PHE A 405 2.64 -2.82 19.95
C PHE A 405 3.36 -1.61 19.35
N SER A 406 3.63 -1.59 18.05
CA SER A 406 4.35 -0.49 17.37
C SER A 406 3.77 0.89 17.71
N ASN A 407 2.48 0.94 17.97
CA ASN A 407 1.73 2.14 18.27
C ASN A 407 1.09 2.13 19.67
N LEU A 408 1.60 1.30 20.57
CA LEU A 408 1.12 1.17 21.95
C LEU A 408 2.23 1.55 22.93
N ASN A 409 1.85 1.96 24.14
CA ASN A 409 2.81 2.12 25.23
C ASN A 409 3.21 0.74 25.78
N TYR A 410 4.18 0.10 25.14
CA TYR A 410 4.67 -1.23 25.46
C TYR A 410 4.94 -1.41 26.96
N THR A 411 5.70 -0.50 27.58
CA THR A 411 6.09 -0.56 28.98
C THR A 411 4.88 -0.65 29.91
N LEU A 412 3.86 0.17 29.65
CA LEU A 412 2.64 0.21 30.46
C LEU A 412 1.91 -1.14 30.46
N TYR A 413 1.82 -1.82 29.32
CA TYR A 413 1.14 -3.12 29.22
C TYR A 413 1.98 -4.24 29.82
N ALA A 414 3.30 -4.20 29.63
CA ALA A 414 4.23 -5.15 30.25
C ALA A 414 4.18 -5.07 31.78
N GLU A 415 4.24 -3.87 32.37
CA GLU A 415 4.12 -3.64 33.84
C GLU A 415 2.78 -4.13 34.40
N LYS A 416 1.71 -4.00 33.63
CA LYS A 416 0.37 -4.51 34.03
C LYS A 416 0.21 -6.01 33.87
N GLY A 417 1.23 -6.70 33.34
CA GLY A 417 1.19 -8.14 33.11
C GLY A 417 0.23 -8.57 32.01
N VAL A 418 0.04 -7.72 31.00
CA VAL A 418 -0.77 -8.03 29.82
C VAL A 418 -0.03 -8.99 28.90
N PHE A 419 1.29 -8.89 28.83
CA PHE A 419 2.14 -9.68 27.95
C PHE A 419 2.76 -10.89 28.68
N GLU A 420 2.92 -11.98 27.95
CA GLU A 420 3.62 -13.19 28.40
C GLU A 420 5.14 -13.04 28.21
N ASP A 421 5.92 -13.72 29.06
CA ASP A 421 7.37 -13.83 28.88
C ASP A 421 7.69 -14.72 27.66
N LEU A 422 8.37 -14.17 26.67
CA LEU A 422 8.68 -14.86 25.42
C LEU A 422 9.92 -15.76 25.49
N TYR A 423 10.81 -15.61 26.48
CA TYR A 423 12.01 -16.45 26.58
C TYR A 423 11.74 -17.96 26.64
N PRO A 424 10.75 -18.44 27.41
CA PRO A 424 10.42 -19.85 27.40
C PRO A 424 9.93 -20.38 26.04
N TYR A 425 9.28 -19.53 25.25
CA TYR A 425 8.82 -19.88 23.90
C TYR A 425 9.99 -19.90 22.90
N MET A 426 10.91 -18.94 23.00
CA MET A 426 12.14 -18.92 22.18
C MET A 426 12.97 -20.17 22.43
N GLU A 427 13.21 -20.53 23.69
CA GLU A 427 13.97 -21.75 24.05
C GLU A 427 13.30 -23.00 23.47
N LYS A 428 11.99 -23.13 23.64
CA LYS A 428 11.21 -24.28 23.15
C LYS A 428 11.23 -24.41 21.63
N SER A 429 11.24 -23.28 20.90
CA SER A 429 11.31 -23.26 19.44
C SER A 429 12.74 -23.34 18.88
N GLY A 430 13.77 -23.36 19.75
CA GLY A 430 15.17 -23.43 19.35
C GLY A 430 15.75 -22.08 18.90
N LEU A 431 15.02 -20.98 19.08
CA LEU A 431 15.52 -19.63 18.86
C LEU A 431 16.49 -19.26 19.98
N LYS A 432 17.61 -18.65 19.64
CA LYS A 432 18.66 -18.29 20.59
C LYS A 432 18.84 -16.78 20.62
N LYS A 433 19.12 -16.23 21.81
CA LYS A 433 19.41 -14.78 21.96
C LYS A 433 20.54 -14.32 21.05
N GLU A 434 21.56 -15.15 20.85
CA GLU A 434 22.75 -14.83 20.03
C GLU A 434 22.42 -14.63 18.52
N ASN A 435 21.22 -15.00 18.10
CA ASN A 435 20.76 -14.77 16.73
C ASN A 435 20.18 -13.37 16.53
N TYR A 436 20.05 -12.58 17.59
CA TYR A 436 19.46 -11.25 17.59
C TYR A 436 20.50 -10.21 18.01
N VAL A 437 20.25 -8.95 17.72
CA VAL A 437 21.05 -7.84 18.22
C VAL A 437 20.73 -7.66 19.71
N GLU A 438 21.74 -7.92 20.57
CA GLU A 438 21.56 -7.99 22.02
C GLU A 438 20.89 -6.74 22.59
N ASN A 439 21.40 -5.54 22.24
CA ASN A 439 20.85 -4.27 22.73
C ASN A 439 19.38 -4.04 22.32
N VAL A 440 18.97 -4.59 21.18
CA VAL A 440 17.58 -4.48 20.72
C VAL A 440 16.66 -5.38 21.53
N LEU A 441 17.10 -6.61 21.86
CA LEU A 441 16.35 -7.48 22.76
C LEU A 441 16.26 -6.89 24.17
N GLU A 442 17.40 -6.39 24.71
CA GLU A 442 17.44 -5.77 26.04
C GLU A 442 16.47 -4.60 26.18
N ALA A 443 16.23 -3.84 25.09
CA ALA A 443 15.26 -2.73 25.09
C ALA A 443 13.80 -3.20 25.34
N TYR A 444 13.51 -4.49 25.12
CA TYR A 444 12.20 -5.10 25.38
C TYR A 444 12.19 -6.00 26.62
N GLU A 445 13.30 -6.08 27.36
CA GLU A 445 13.38 -6.79 28.62
C GLU A 445 12.91 -5.91 29.78
N MET A 446 12.13 -6.50 30.68
CA MET A 446 11.77 -5.93 31.96
C MET A 446 11.88 -7.02 33.05
N ASP A 447 12.61 -6.76 34.11
CA ASP A 447 12.85 -7.70 35.22
C ASP A 447 13.39 -9.08 34.75
N GLY A 448 14.20 -9.09 33.69
CA GLY A 448 14.79 -10.30 33.11
C GLY A 448 13.85 -11.16 32.30
N LYS A 449 12.70 -10.64 31.91
CA LYS A 449 11.72 -11.25 31.03
C LYS A 449 11.60 -10.49 29.72
N LEU A 450 11.41 -11.19 28.64
CA LEU A 450 11.18 -10.62 27.31
C LEU A 450 9.68 -10.60 27.01
N TYR A 451 9.09 -9.43 26.88
CA TYR A 451 7.66 -9.28 26.61
C TYR A 451 7.31 -8.98 25.16
N GLY A 452 8.31 -8.68 24.35
CA GLY A 452 8.14 -8.41 22.92
C GLY A 452 9.49 -8.36 22.21
N PHE A 453 9.47 -8.27 20.91
CA PHE A 453 10.66 -8.05 20.09
C PHE A 453 10.26 -7.37 18.77
N THR A 454 11.24 -6.80 18.10
CA THR A 454 11.07 -6.24 16.76
C THR A 454 11.93 -6.99 15.75
N THR A 455 11.47 -7.06 14.52
CA THR A 455 12.24 -7.58 13.38
C THR A 455 13.04 -6.49 12.69
N GLU A 456 12.68 -5.23 12.95
CA GLU A 456 13.29 -4.06 12.31
C GLU A 456 13.63 -3.00 13.35
N PHE A 457 14.73 -2.30 13.13
CA PHE A 457 15.09 -1.11 13.90
C PHE A 457 15.86 -0.14 13.02
N SER A 458 15.75 1.15 13.33
CA SER A 458 16.49 2.21 12.65
C SER A 458 17.47 2.86 13.62
N ILE A 459 18.64 3.21 13.10
CA ILE A 459 19.63 3.97 13.84
C ILE A 459 19.60 5.41 13.37
N TYR A 460 19.18 6.32 14.22
CA TYR A 460 19.29 7.75 13.98
C TYR A 460 20.65 8.23 14.47
N THR A 461 21.47 8.74 13.56
CA THR A 461 22.81 9.22 13.89
C THR A 461 23.16 10.46 13.08
N ILE A 462 24.16 11.20 13.57
CA ILE A 462 24.74 12.34 12.88
C ILE A 462 26.02 11.88 12.21
N VAL A 463 26.16 12.18 10.92
CA VAL A 463 27.39 11.93 10.18
C VAL A 463 28.01 13.25 9.74
N GLY A 464 29.34 13.31 9.72
CA GLY A 464 30.06 14.50 9.28
C GLY A 464 31.51 14.18 8.87
N LYS A 465 32.18 15.16 8.29
CA LYS A 465 33.58 15.01 7.89
C LYS A 465 34.48 14.79 9.11
N GLN A 466 35.26 13.73 9.13
CA GLN A 466 36.19 13.41 10.20
C GLN A 466 37.16 14.58 10.50
N SER A 467 37.57 15.36 9.49
CA SER A 467 38.39 16.55 9.64
C SER A 467 37.75 17.67 10.47
N VAL A 468 36.42 17.67 10.60
CA VAL A 468 35.61 18.64 11.37
C VAL A 468 35.24 18.06 12.73
N LEU A 469 34.77 16.80 12.75
CA LEU A 469 34.28 16.13 13.96
C LEU A 469 35.40 15.52 14.80
N GLY A 470 36.57 15.23 14.21
CA GLY A 470 37.65 14.50 14.88
C GLY A 470 37.33 13.02 15.03
N GLU A 471 37.97 12.35 15.98
CA GLU A 471 37.69 10.95 16.36
C GLU A 471 36.68 10.90 17.51
N LEU A 472 35.42 11.18 17.21
CA LEU A 472 34.33 11.14 18.18
C LEU A 472 33.64 9.78 18.11
N SER A 473 33.38 9.18 19.26
CA SER A 473 32.57 7.97 19.39
C SER A 473 31.08 8.26 19.67
N GLY A 474 30.74 9.50 19.88
CA GLY A 474 29.40 10.02 20.18
C GLY A 474 29.48 11.43 20.76
N TRP A 475 28.34 12.10 20.82
CA TRP A 475 28.18 13.40 21.48
C TRP A 475 27.15 13.33 22.57
N THR A 476 27.40 13.99 23.67
CA THR A 476 26.35 14.41 24.58
C THR A 476 25.60 15.61 24.00
N LEU A 477 24.39 15.84 24.47
CA LEU A 477 23.60 17.00 24.06
C LEU A 477 24.35 18.32 24.27
N SER A 478 25.03 18.45 25.41
CA SER A 478 25.82 19.65 25.74
C SER A 478 26.99 19.84 24.77
N GLU A 479 27.73 18.77 24.43
CA GLU A 479 28.84 18.85 23.46
C GLU A 479 28.34 19.21 22.05
N MET A 480 27.18 18.69 21.64
CA MET A 480 26.55 19.06 20.38
C MET A 480 26.16 20.55 20.37
N MET A 481 25.58 21.04 21.43
CA MET A 481 25.26 22.47 21.58
C MET A 481 26.50 23.34 21.59
N ASP A 482 27.60 22.89 22.21
CA ASP A 482 28.89 23.59 22.18
C ASP A 482 29.48 23.64 20.76
N PHE A 483 29.36 22.58 20.00
CA PHE A 483 29.76 22.54 18.60
C PHE A 483 28.94 23.53 17.74
N ILE A 484 27.62 23.57 17.91
CA ILE A 484 26.75 24.54 17.24
C ILE A 484 27.19 25.98 17.58
N ASP A 485 27.44 26.27 18.87
CA ASP A 485 27.87 27.60 19.33
C ASP A 485 29.21 28.01 18.76
N GLN A 486 30.13 27.07 18.54
CA GLN A 486 31.45 27.34 17.93
C GLN A 486 31.37 27.59 16.43
N HIS A 487 30.28 27.15 15.77
CA HIS A 487 30.09 27.22 14.31
C HIS A 487 28.88 28.08 13.91
N LYS A 488 28.59 29.13 14.69
CA LYS A 488 27.40 30.00 14.45
C LYS A 488 27.33 30.65 13.09
N ASP A 489 28.47 30.82 12.44
CA ASP A 489 28.58 31.42 11.11
C ASP A 489 28.47 30.37 9.97
N SER A 490 28.20 29.11 10.32
CA SER A 490 28.09 27.98 9.40
C SER A 490 26.74 27.30 9.58
N GLU A 491 26.22 26.76 8.50
CA GLU A 491 25.06 25.87 8.53
C GLU A 491 25.52 24.47 9.01
N VAL A 492 25.36 24.23 10.33
CA VAL A 492 25.82 22.96 10.95
C VAL A 492 24.95 21.78 10.52
N PHE A 493 23.63 21.99 10.43
CA PHE A 493 22.67 21.00 10.00
C PHE A 493 21.98 21.50 8.74
N PRO A 494 22.21 20.88 7.58
CA PRO A 494 21.41 21.13 6.40
C PRO A 494 19.96 20.72 6.69
N TYR A 495 19.02 21.47 6.18
CA TYR A 495 17.57 21.25 6.38
C TYR A 495 17.04 21.54 7.79
N ALA A 496 17.80 22.26 8.61
CA ALA A 496 17.37 22.61 9.96
C ALA A 496 16.14 23.54 9.95
N SER A 497 15.05 23.08 10.56
CA SER A 497 13.89 23.91 10.91
C SER A 497 13.70 23.92 12.43
N GLN A 498 12.88 24.84 12.94
CA GLN A 498 12.59 24.91 14.37
C GLN A 498 12.04 23.57 14.89
N GLN A 499 11.06 23.00 14.18
CA GLN A 499 10.42 21.75 14.56
C GLN A 499 11.39 20.56 14.50
N TYR A 500 12.16 20.45 13.42
CA TYR A 500 13.10 19.34 13.24
C TYR A 500 14.21 19.36 14.30
N MET A 501 14.76 20.54 14.61
CA MET A 501 15.82 20.64 15.60
C MET A 501 15.31 20.48 17.04
N LEU A 502 14.08 20.88 17.34
CA LEU A 502 13.46 20.54 18.64
C LEU A 502 13.26 19.02 18.78
N TYR A 503 12.82 18.36 17.70
CA TYR A 503 12.72 16.90 17.70
C TYR A 503 14.10 16.24 17.93
N LEU A 504 15.11 16.64 17.18
CA LEU A 504 16.46 16.08 17.27
C LEU A 504 17.10 16.31 18.65
N LEU A 505 17.02 17.53 19.18
CA LEU A 505 17.74 17.94 20.39
C LEU A 505 17.00 17.60 21.68
N VAL A 506 15.67 17.59 21.67
CA VAL A 506 14.85 17.40 22.87
C VAL A 506 14.23 16.01 22.88
N TYR A 507 13.48 15.64 21.84
CA TYR A 507 12.74 14.38 21.83
C TYR A 507 13.68 13.16 21.91
N ASN A 508 14.79 13.17 21.19
CA ASN A 508 15.76 12.07 21.23
C ASN A 508 16.64 12.09 22.51
N ASN A 509 16.50 13.11 23.36
CA ASN A 509 17.28 13.29 24.59
C ASN A 509 16.37 13.57 25.80
N MET A 510 15.17 12.98 25.82
CA MET A 510 14.18 13.24 26.88
C MET A 510 14.70 12.90 28.27
N ASP A 511 15.59 11.90 28.39
CA ASP A 511 16.19 11.47 29.67
C ASP A 511 17.10 12.55 30.30
N GLU A 512 17.60 13.50 29.51
CA GLU A 512 18.32 14.65 30.02
C GLU A 512 17.38 15.68 30.70
N PHE A 513 16.09 15.64 30.35
CA PHE A 513 15.08 16.60 30.81
C PHE A 513 14.05 15.99 31.76
N ILE A 514 13.90 14.68 31.77
CA ILE A 514 12.92 13.98 32.60
C ILE A 514 13.59 12.88 33.39
N ASP A 515 13.49 12.98 34.72
CA ASP A 515 13.75 11.85 35.61
C ASP A 515 12.46 11.03 35.72
N TRP A 516 12.41 9.94 34.95
CA TRP A 516 11.26 9.06 34.86
C TRP A 516 10.94 8.33 36.18
N GLU A 517 11.94 8.09 37.04
CA GLU A 517 11.73 7.43 38.33
C GLU A 517 11.05 8.38 39.33
N SER A 518 11.51 9.63 39.43
CA SER A 518 10.92 10.60 40.35
C SER A 518 9.77 11.42 39.76
N GLY A 519 9.51 11.31 38.44
CA GLY A 519 8.52 12.10 37.73
C GLY A 519 8.82 13.61 37.69
N LYS A 520 10.07 14.00 37.82
CA LYS A 520 10.49 15.40 37.77
C LYS A 520 11.03 15.75 36.39
N CYS A 521 10.81 16.99 35.97
CA CYS A 521 11.38 17.51 34.74
C CYS A 521 12.20 18.76 34.97
N SER A 522 13.12 19.09 34.03
CA SER A 522 14.04 20.21 34.04
C SER A 522 13.92 21.09 32.79
N PHE A 523 12.71 21.20 32.22
CA PHE A 523 12.46 22.07 31.06
C PHE A 523 12.56 23.57 31.34
N ASP A 524 12.74 23.97 32.58
CA ASP A 524 13.08 25.33 33.00
C ASP A 524 14.59 25.54 33.19
N GLY A 525 15.40 24.52 32.88
CA GLY A 525 16.86 24.54 33.03
C GLY A 525 17.57 25.34 31.92
N PRO A 526 18.85 25.71 32.15
CA PRO A 526 19.62 26.52 31.21
C PRO A 526 19.88 25.80 29.88
N GLU A 527 20.03 24.49 29.88
CA GLU A 527 20.29 23.71 28.66
C GLU A 527 19.08 23.73 27.74
N PHE A 528 17.88 23.52 28.29
CA PHE A 528 16.64 23.62 27.50
C PHE A 528 16.43 25.03 26.95
N ALA A 529 16.70 26.06 27.75
CA ALA A 529 16.64 27.45 27.30
C ALA A 529 17.61 27.72 26.13
N ARG A 530 18.85 27.19 26.22
CA ARG A 530 19.85 27.27 25.15
C ARG A 530 19.37 26.64 23.83
N ILE A 531 18.73 25.47 23.90
CA ILE A 531 18.12 24.82 22.74
C ILE A 531 17.04 25.71 22.14
N LEU A 532 16.14 26.26 22.95
CA LEU A 532 15.08 27.15 22.48
C LEU A 532 15.66 28.44 21.83
N GLU A 533 16.72 29.00 22.37
CA GLU A 533 17.39 30.17 21.79
C GLU A 533 18.02 29.84 20.43
N TYR A 534 18.63 28.66 20.30
CA TYR A 534 19.17 28.20 19.03
C TYR A 534 18.07 27.94 18.00
N THR A 535 17.07 27.14 18.36
CA THR A 535 16.00 26.79 17.44
C THR A 535 15.21 27.99 16.93
N LYS A 536 15.06 29.03 17.77
CA LYS A 536 14.44 30.31 17.39
C LYS A 536 15.18 31.04 16.27
N THR A 537 16.47 30.77 16.06
CA THR A 537 17.25 31.37 14.95
C THR A 537 17.00 30.70 13.61
N LEU A 538 16.33 29.54 13.59
CA LEU A 538 16.06 28.73 12.41
C LEU A 538 14.69 29.09 11.78
N PRO A 539 14.47 28.76 10.49
CA PRO A 539 13.17 28.92 9.87
C PRO A 539 12.12 28.02 10.52
N GLU A 540 10.86 28.45 10.55
CA GLU A 540 9.76 27.64 11.12
C GLU A 540 9.60 26.32 10.37
N GLN A 541 9.67 26.38 9.05
CA GLN A 541 9.62 25.22 8.15
C GLN A 541 10.80 25.30 7.18
N TYR A 542 11.28 24.13 6.81
CA TYR A 542 12.28 24.01 5.76
C TYR A 542 11.63 24.27 4.39
N ASN A 543 12.35 25.03 3.54
CA ASN A 543 11.87 25.32 2.19
C ASN A 543 12.68 24.51 1.17
N ASP A 544 12.10 23.42 0.67
CA ASP A 544 12.72 22.51 -0.29
C ASP A 544 13.21 23.21 -1.58
N CYS A 545 12.64 24.37 -1.91
CA CYS A 545 13.05 25.13 -3.10
C CYS A 545 14.49 25.70 -3.03
N LEU A 546 15.08 25.79 -1.85
CA LEU A 546 16.47 26.28 -1.70
C LEU A 546 17.52 25.19 -2.01
N LEU A 547 17.15 23.92 -2.00
CA LEU A 547 18.03 22.79 -2.29
C LEU A 547 18.49 22.80 -3.76
N TYR A 548 17.55 22.96 -4.69
CA TYR A 548 17.85 22.98 -6.12
C TYR A 548 18.78 24.11 -6.53
N THR A 549 18.75 25.24 -5.81
CA THR A 549 19.61 26.39 -6.13
C THR A 549 21.02 26.25 -5.58
N SER A 550 21.23 25.54 -4.46
CA SER A 550 22.55 25.32 -3.90
C SER A 550 23.31 24.19 -4.59
N ASP A 551 22.61 23.10 -4.98
CA ASP A 551 23.20 21.98 -5.72
C ASP A 551 23.56 22.37 -7.16
N ALA A 552 22.71 23.12 -7.84
CA ALA A 552 23.00 23.68 -9.16
C ALA A 552 24.17 24.68 -9.16
N ALA A 553 24.43 25.37 -8.03
CA ALA A 553 25.58 26.26 -7.89
C ALA A 553 26.89 25.48 -7.66
N ASP A 554 26.83 24.32 -7.02
CA ASP A 554 28.02 23.47 -6.75
C ASP A 554 28.45 22.71 -8.02
N ASP A 555 27.52 22.29 -8.87
CA ASP A 555 27.81 21.69 -10.18
C ASP A 555 28.44 22.69 -11.17
N SER A 556 28.13 23.97 -11.08
CA SER A 556 28.74 25.02 -11.92
C SER A 556 30.21 25.30 -11.58
N LEU A 557 30.71 24.83 -10.45
CA LEU A 557 32.12 24.98 -10.01
C LEU A 557 32.97 23.73 -10.33
N ARG A 558 32.42 22.71 -10.97
CA ARG A 558 33.13 21.47 -11.38
C ARG A 558 33.60 21.46 -12.82
N VAL A 559 33.71 22.61 -13.50
CA VAL A 559 34.32 22.73 -14.85
C VAL A 559 35.79 23.08 -14.71
#